data_ea013c7c427b7600c48fc8b9faaf1420
#
_entry.id   ea013c7c427b7600c48fc8b9faaf1420
#
_cell.length_a   1.000
_cell.length_b   1.000
_cell.length_c   1.000
_cell.angle_alpha   90.00
_cell.angle_beta   90.00
_cell.angle_gamma   90.00
#
_symmetry.space_group_name_H-M   'P 1'
#
loop_
_entity.id
_entity.type
_entity.pdbx_description
1 polymer ?
#
loop_
_entity_poly.entity_id
_entity_poly.type
_entity_poly.pdbx_seq_one_letter_code
_entity_poly.pdbx_strand_id
1 'polypeptide(L)'
;MAAKVRSVYEIFTIKSNDGARTIDLRGGIVSFSYFENVFSPMITAQVLITSTGNVITDEDGDLVSIYNGLPLRGGEKVSIKIPSNSENNVDLEFTEEKGNEFYVASITNVLIEAEKEIFTLNLVSREAITNETSRVGKKFPSSEPISDSVKEIIEKYLLSQKNVDVDETQNPY
;
A
#
# COMPACT_ATOMS: atom_id res chain seq x y z
N MET A 1 19.35 21.47 19.52
CA MET A 1 18.78 20.36 18.74
C MET A 1 17.27 20.49 18.78
N ALA A 2 16.61 20.72 17.64
CA ALA A 2 15.16 20.69 17.61
C ALA A 2 14.70 19.25 17.93
N ALA A 3 13.78 19.10 18.88
CA ALA A 3 13.17 17.81 19.17
C ALA A 3 12.53 17.32 17.87
N LYS A 4 12.88 16.10 17.43
CA LYS A 4 12.19 15.46 16.30
C LYS A 4 10.73 15.33 16.69
N VAL A 5 9.87 16.07 16.01
CA VAL A 5 8.42 15.93 16.17
C VAL A 5 8.07 14.52 15.71
N ARG A 6 7.39 13.76 16.55
CA ARG A 6 6.93 12.40 16.24
C ARG A 6 5.94 12.47 15.08
N SER A 7 6.07 11.60 14.09
CA SER A 7 5.08 11.49 13.02
C SER A 7 3.69 11.15 13.60
N VAL A 8 2.69 11.84 13.12
CA VAL A 8 1.30 11.58 13.50
C VAL A 8 0.68 10.76 12.38
N TYR A 9 0.14 9.60 12.69
CA TYR A 9 -0.62 8.79 11.75
C TYR A 9 -2.10 9.19 11.88
N GLU A 10 -2.63 9.89 10.87
CA GLU A 10 -4.06 10.26 10.83
C GLU A 10 -4.91 9.03 10.47
N ILE A 11 -4.47 8.27 9.47
CA ILE A 11 -5.04 6.99 9.06
C ILE A 11 -3.91 5.97 8.99
N PHE A 12 -4.11 4.80 9.58
CA PHE A 12 -3.30 3.62 9.35
C PHE A 12 -4.17 2.40 9.63
N THR A 13 -4.86 1.93 8.60
CA THR A 13 -5.84 0.84 8.73
C THR A 13 -5.52 -0.28 7.77
N ILE A 14 -5.85 -1.50 8.17
CA ILE A 14 -5.81 -2.69 7.33
C ILE A 14 -7.22 -3.24 7.16
N LYS A 15 -7.58 -3.56 5.92
CA LYS A 15 -8.88 -4.11 5.53
C LYS A 15 -8.70 -5.53 5.02
N SER A 16 -9.48 -6.46 5.54
CA SER A 16 -9.45 -7.87 5.10
C SER A 16 -9.77 -8.03 3.62
N ASN A 17 -9.32 -9.14 3.02
CA ASN A 17 -9.52 -9.43 1.60
C ASN A 17 -10.99 -9.51 1.18
N ASP A 18 -11.86 -9.98 2.07
CA ASP A 18 -13.31 -10.01 1.88
C ASP A 18 -14.00 -8.66 2.12
N GLY A 19 -13.24 -7.68 2.63
CA GLY A 19 -13.75 -6.35 2.96
C GLY A 19 -14.61 -6.29 4.23
N ALA A 20 -14.79 -7.39 4.94
CA ALA A 20 -15.71 -7.47 6.07
C ALA A 20 -15.15 -6.80 7.34
N ARG A 21 -13.81 -6.74 7.47
CA ARG A 21 -13.15 -6.21 8.68
C ARG A 21 -12.15 -5.14 8.31
N THR A 22 -12.14 -4.07 9.10
CA THR A 22 -11.12 -3.01 9.03
C THR A 22 -10.59 -2.77 10.43
N ILE A 23 -9.27 -2.78 10.58
CA ILE A 23 -8.59 -2.64 11.86
C ILE A 23 -7.68 -1.42 11.83
N ASP A 24 -7.72 -0.65 12.90
CA ASP A 24 -6.83 0.48 13.12
C ASP A 24 -5.49 -0.01 13.72
N LEU A 25 -4.41 0.21 12.99
CA LEU A 25 -3.06 -0.21 13.38
C LEU A 25 -2.25 0.89 14.07
N ARG A 26 -2.76 2.12 14.17
CA ARG A 26 -2.02 3.30 14.67
C ARG A 26 -1.38 3.08 16.04
N GLY A 27 -2.07 2.35 16.91
CA GLY A 27 -1.58 2.07 18.26
C GLY A 27 -0.40 1.11 18.33
N GLY A 28 -0.15 0.33 17.28
CA GLY A 28 0.86 -0.72 17.26
C GLY A 28 2.07 -0.45 16.37
N ILE A 29 2.14 0.70 15.69
CA ILE A 29 3.23 0.99 14.77
C ILE A 29 4.52 1.26 15.53
N VAL A 30 5.52 0.41 15.32
CA VAL A 30 6.88 0.59 15.84
C VAL A 30 7.72 1.40 14.86
N SER A 31 7.67 1.04 13.58
CA SER A 31 8.35 1.76 12.52
C SER A 31 7.59 1.63 11.20
N PHE A 32 7.66 2.68 10.40
CA PHE A 32 7.16 2.73 9.04
C PHE A 32 8.27 3.25 8.12
N SER A 33 8.52 2.55 7.03
CA SER A 33 9.48 2.92 6.00
C SER A 33 8.78 2.91 4.64
N TYR A 34 8.98 3.96 3.88
CA TYR A 34 8.42 4.18 2.56
C TYR A 34 9.54 4.30 1.53
N PHE A 35 9.39 3.66 0.39
CA PHE A 35 10.40 3.60 -0.66
C PHE A 35 9.77 3.93 -2.01
N GLU A 36 10.25 4.99 -2.61
CA GLU A 36 9.91 5.44 -3.95
C GLU A 36 11.18 5.61 -4.77
N ASN A 37 11.14 5.16 -6.01
CA ASN A 37 12.26 5.25 -6.92
C ASN A 37 11.76 5.59 -8.32
N VAL A 38 12.31 6.64 -8.95
CA VAL A 38 11.96 7.08 -10.31
C VAL A 38 12.16 6.00 -11.38
N PHE A 39 13.02 5.02 -11.12
CA PHE A 39 13.26 3.89 -12.04
C PHE A 39 12.37 2.67 -11.79
N SER A 40 11.44 2.77 -10.85
CA SER A 40 10.51 1.68 -10.53
C SER A 40 9.07 2.17 -10.66
N PRO A 41 8.21 1.45 -11.39
CA PRO A 41 6.79 1.79 -11.46
C PRO A 41 6.05 1.50 -10.15
N MET A 42 6.71 0.81 -9.21
CA MET A 42 6.14 0.35 -7.97
C MET A 42 6.61 1.21 -6.80
N ILE A 43 5.68 1.49 -5.92
CA ILE A 43 5.96 2.04 -4.60
C ILE A 43 5.91 0.88 -3.60
N THR A 44 6.85 0.85 -2.68
CA THR A 44 6.88 -0.16 -1.62
C THR A 44 6.94 0.50 -0.26
N ALA A 45 6.41 -0.19 0.75
CA ALA A 45 6.54 0.25 2.12
C ALA A 45 6.70 -0.95 3.06
N GLN A 46 7.21 -0.69 4.25
CA GLN A 46 7.39 -1.69 5.27
C GLN A 46 6.92 -1.12 6.62
N VAL A 47 6.12 -1.88 7.33
CA VAL A 47 5.66 -1.50 8.65
C VAL A 47 5.89 -2.62 9.65
N LEU A 48 6.60 -2.30 10.74
CA LEU A 48 6.75 -3.17 11.90
C LEU A 48 5.66 -2.83 12.90
N ILE A 49 4.87 -3.84 13.23
CA ILE A 49 3.73 -3.73 14.13
C ILE A 49 3.99 -4.57 15.37
N THR A 50 3.60 -4.02 16.52
CA THR A 50 3.47 -4.77 17.77
C THR A 50 2.07 -4.57 18.30
N SER A 51 1.45 -5.63 18.76
CA SER A 51 0.17 -5.58 19.46
C SER A 51 0.30 -6.30 20.79
N THR A 52 -0.35 -5.78 21.81
CA THR A 52 -0.44 -6.38 23.13
C THR A 52 -1.89 -6.63 23.46
N GLY A 53 -2.19 -7.86 23.82
CA GLY A 53 -3.55 -8.30 24.07
C GLY A 53 -4.31 -8.67 22.79
N ASN A 54 -5.35 -9.44 22.97
CA ASN A 54 -6.29 -9.80 21.91
C ASN A 54 -7.27 -8.63 21.75
N VAL A 55 -7.26 -7.99 20.57
CA VAL A 55 -8.00 -6.73 20.31
C VAL A 55 -9.14 -6.92 19.32
N ILE A 56 -9.26 -8.10 18.74
CA ILE A 56 -10.27 -8.43 17.73
C ILE A 56 -11.20 -9.49 18.30
N THR A 57 -12.50 -9.29 18.14
CA THR A 57 -13.50 -10.32 18.43
C THR A 57 -13.70 -11.18 17.18
N ASP A 58 -13.51 -12.48 17.29
CA ASP A 58 -13.77 -13.44 16.22
C ASP A 58 -15.28 -13.79 16.09
N GLU A 59 -15.61 -14.77 15.21
CA GLU A 59 -17.00 -15.17 14.98
C GLU A 59 -17.64 -15.87 16.16
N ASP A 60 -16.83 -16.49 17.02
CA ASP A 60 -17.27 -17.21 18.22
C ASP A 60 -17.40 -16.26 19.43
N GLY A 61 -17.00 -15.00 19.29
CA GLY A 61 -17.03 -13.98 20.35
C GLY A 61 -15.78 -13.93 21.21
N ASP A 62 -14.75 -14.71 20.87
CA ASP A 62 -13.49 -14.74 21.57
C ASP A 62 -12.57 -13.59 21.12
N LEU A 63 -11.81 -13.04 22.05
CA LEU A 63 -10.79 -12.03 21.73
C LEU A 63 -9.54 -12.70 21.19
N VAL A 64 -9.16 -12.33 19.97
CA VAL A 64 -8.00 -12.88 19.26
C VAL A 64 -7.01 -11.78 18.86
N SER A 65 -5.79 -12.18 18.52
CA SER A 65 -4.76 -11.29 18.04
C SER A 65 -5.11 -10.71 16.65
N ILE A 66 -4.44 -9.63 16.25
CA ILE A 66 -4.61 -9.04 14.90
C ILE A 66 -4.27 -10.07 13.82
N TYR A 67 -3.17 -10.79 14.01
CA TYR A 67 -2.70 -11.78 13.04
C TYR A 67 -3.71 -12.91 12.82
N ASN A 68 -4.33 -13.41 13.87
CA ASN A 68 -5.30 -14.50 13.79
C ASN A 68 -6.71 -14.01 13.40
N GLY A 69 -7.14 -12.88 13.97
CA GLY A 69 -8.49 -12.36 13.77
C GLY A 69 -8.72 -11.72 12.41
N LEU A 70 -7.65 -11.32 11.72
CA LEU A 70 -7.73 -10.78 10.36
C LEU A 70 -7.27 -11.77 9.30
N PRO A 71 -7.21 -13.04 9.52
CA PRO A 71 -6.42 -14.08 8.85
C PRO A 71 -5.49 -13.52 7.74
N LEU A 72 -4.44 -12.83 8.20
CA LEU A 72 -3.46 -12.18 7.33
C LEU A 72 -2.79 -13.22 6.43
N ARG A 73 -3.01 -13.10 5.12
CA ARG A 73 -2.52 -14.07 4.11
C ARG A 73 -1.77 -13.40 2.96
N GLY A 74 -1.85 -12.09 2.86
CA GLY A 74 -1.43 -11.30 1.71
C GLY A 74 -2.62 -10.87 0.85
N GLY A 75 -2.50 -9.67 0.24
CA GLY A 75 -3.55 -9.06 -0.55
C GLY A 75 -4.47 -8.12 0.23
N GLU A 76 -4.40 -8.10 1.56
CA GLU A 76 -5.13 -7.15 2.38
C GLU A 76 -4.77 -5.72 1.99
N LYS A 77 -5.76 -4.82 2.03
CA LYS A 77 -5.58 -3.42 1.70
C LYS A 77 -5.15 -2.61 2.92
N VAL A 78 -4.17 -1.73 2.74
CA VAL A 78 -3.67 -0.86 3.81
C VAL A 78 -3.81 0.60 3.38
N SER A 79 -4.62 1.35 4.14
CA SER A 79 -4.78 2.78 3.95
C SER A 79 -3.89 3.54 4.94
N ILE A 80 -3.15 4.53 4.42
CA ILE A 80 -2.18 5.29 5.20
C ILE A 80 -2.37 6.78 4.90
N LYS A 81 -2.45 7.59 5.96
CA LYS A 81 -2.37 9.05 5.85
C LYS A 81 -1.50 9.59 6.97
N ILE A 82 -0.44 10.27 6.57
CA ILE A 82 0.52 10.93 7.45
C ILE A 82 0.55 12.39 7.04
N PRO A 83 -0.03 13.30 7.85
CA PRO A 83 0.00 14.71 7.54
C PRO A 83 1.43 15.24 7.57
N SER A 84 1.68 16.20 6.73
CA SER A 84 2.94 16.93 6.72
C SER A 84 3.14 17.69 8.03
N ASN A 85 4.37 17.75 8.48
CA ASN A 85 4.77 18.57 9.62
C ASN A 85 5.22 19.99 9.21
N SER A 86 5.03 20.34 7.95
CA SER A 86 5.42 21.64 7.37
C SER A 86 4.36 22.08 6.36
N GLU A 87 3.99 23.37 6.41
CA GLU A 87 3.03 23.98 5.48
C GLU A 87 3.46 23.92 4.01
N ASN A 88 4.76 23.71 3.76
CA ASN A 88 5.34 23.64 2.41
C ASN A 88 5.41 22.21 1.84
N ASN A 89 5.05 21.19 2.61
CA ASN A 89 5.10 19.79 2.18
C ASN A 89 3.69 19.24 2.01
N VAL A 90 3.57 18.27 1.12
CA VAL A 90 2.31 17.55 0.88
C VAL A 90 2.20 16.39 1.87
N ASP A 91 0.98 16.08 2.29
CA ASP A 91 0.68 14.89 3.09
C ASP A 91 1.04 13.62 2.32
N LEU A 92 1.52 12.62 3.04
CA LEU A 92 1.65 11.28 2.49
C LEU A 92 0.30 10.58 2.62
N GLU A 93 -0.41 10.40 1.50
CA GLU A 93 -1.76 9.87 1.50
C GLU A 93 -1.93 8.73 0.51
N PHE A 94 -2.16 7.53 1.05
CA PHE A 94 -2.46 6.30 0.32
C PHE A 94 -3.74 5.70 0.88
N THR A 95 -4.89 6.05 0.28
CA THR A 95 -6.20 5.70 0.80
C THR A 95 -7.10 5.14 -0.29
N GLU A 96 -8.13 4.40 0.12
CA GLU A 96 -9.16 3.88 -0.79
C GLU A 96 -9.85 5.03 -1.54
N GLU A 97 -10.04 6.18 -0.90
CA GLU A 97 -10.64 7.37 -1.51
C GLU A 97 -9.80 7.92 -2.67
N LYS A 98 -8.47 7.86 -2.53
CA LYS A 98 -7.53 8.25 -3.59
C LYS A 98 -7.28 7.12 -4.61
N GLY A 99 -7.75 5.91 -4.34
CA GLY A 99 -7.54 4.74 -5.19
C GLY A 99 -6.09 4.26 -5.26
N ASN A 100 -5.25 4.66 -4.31
CA ASN A 100 -3.82 4.37 -4.30
C ASN A 100 -3.35 3.63 -3.04
N GLU A 101 -4.26 2.97 -2.33
CA GLU A 101 -3.93 2.17 -1.15
C GLU A 101 -2.87 1.10 -1.44
N PHE A 102 -2.15 0.73 -0.40
CA PHE A 102 -1.20 -0.37 -0.45
C PHE A 102 -1.89 -1.74 -0.31
N TYR A 103 -1.17 -2.76 -0.76
CA TYR A 103 -1.54 -4.16 -0.61
C TYR A 103 -0.45 -4.90 0.17
N VAL A 104 -0.83 -5.79 1.07
CA VAL A 104 0.12 -6.66 1.77
C VAL A 104 0.67 -7.67 0.77
N ALA A 105 1.97 -7.54 0.45
CA ALA A 105 2.67 -8.49 -0.43
C ALA A 105 3.17 -9.71 0.34
N SER A 106 3.65 -9.49 1.56
CA SER A 106 4.11 -10.56 2.44
C SER A 106 4.14 -10.12 3.90
N ILE A 107 4.11 -11.11 4.78
CA ILE A 107 4.21 -10.92 6.22
C ILE A 107 5.45 -11.66 6.69
N THR A 108 6.31 -10.97 7.41
CA THR A 108 7.59 -11.49 7.88
C THR A 108 7.82 -11.20 9.36
N ASN A 109 8.83 -11.81 9.95
CA ASN A 109 9.23 -11.60 11.35
C ASN A 109 8.07 -11.81 12.35
N VAL A 110 7.24 -12.81 12.10
CA VAL A 110 6.09 -13.12 12.94
C VAL A 110 6.56 -13.77 14.23
N LEU A 111 6.28 -13.12 15.35
CA LEU A 111 6.46 -13.64 16.70
C LEU A 111 5.15 -13.49 17.42
N ILE A 112 4.60 -14.59 17.90
CA ILE A 112 3.35 -14.63 18.67
C ILE A 112 3.64 -15.27 20.00
N GLU A 113 3.43 -14.53 21.08
CA GLU A 113 3.45 -14.97 22.45
C GLU A 113 2.05 -14.80 23.03
N ALA A 114 1.77 -15.37 24.19
CA ALA A 114 0.41 -15.48 24.77
C ALA A 114 -0.44 -14.17 24.72
N GLU A 115 0.19 -13.01 24.91
CA GLU A 115 -0.50 -11.70 24.92
C GLU A 115 0.21 -10.63 24.08
N LYS A 116 1.19 -11.04 23.26
CA LYS A 116 1.97 -10.12 22.44
C LYS A 116 2.24 -10.72 21.09
N GLU A 117 2.04 -9.91 20.07
CA GLU A 117 2.45 -10.24 18.72
C GLU A 117 3.33 -9.15 18.12
N ILE A 118 4.28 -9.57 17.29
CA ILE A 118 5.12 -8.69 16.50
C ILE A 118 5.14 -9.27 15.09
N PHE A 119 4.92 -8.44 14.10
CA PHE A 119 5.05 -8.84 12.70
C PHE A 119 5.38 -7.65 11.81
N THR A 120 5.97 -7.94 10.67
CA THR A 120 6.30 -6.95 9.65
C THR A 120 5.41 -7.16 8.43
N LEU A 121 4.65 -6.14 8.03
CA LEU A 121 3.96 -6.11 6.75
C LEU A 121 4.88 -5.49 5.70
N ASN A 122 5.09 -6.21 4.60
CA ASN A 122 5.72 -5.68 3.40
C ASN A 122 4.60 -5.30 2.43
N LEU A 123 4.55 -4.03 2.08
CA LEU A 123 3.48 -3.41 1.33
C LEU A 123 3.95 -3.03 -0.07
N VAL A 124 3.06 -3.16 -1.04
CA VAL A 124 3.28 -2.78 -2.43
C VAL A 124 2.11 -1.99 -2.99
N SER A 125 2.37 -1.12 -3.96
CA SER A 125 1.31 -0.47 -4.70
C SER A 125 0.60 -1.46 -5.64
N ARG A 126 -0.60 -1.12 -6.10
CA ARG A 126 -1.40 -1.94 -7.00
C ARG A 126 -0.66 -2.32 -8.27
N GLU A 127 0.14 -1.40 -8.80
CA GLU A 127 0.93 -1.62 -10.02
C GLU A 127 1.90 -2.79 -9.90
N ALA A 128 2.41 -3.08 -8.70
CA ALA A 128 3.25 -4.26 -8.47
C ALA A 128 2.48 -5.56 -8.78
N ILE A 129 1.24 -5.65 -8.30
CA ILE A 129 0.38 -6.83 -8.49
C ILE A 129 -0.04 -6.96 -9.95
N THR A 130 -0.51 -5.86 -10.55
CA THR A 130 -0.97 -5.89 -11.94
C THR A 130 0.16 -6.14 -12.93
N ASN A 131 1.37 -5.65 -12.68
CA ASN A 131 2.54 -5.93 -13.50
C ASN A 131 2.91 -7.42 -13.52
N GLU A 132 2.77 -8.12 -12.38
CA GLU A 132 3.05 -9.56 -12.29
C GLU A 132 1.95 -10.41 -12.94
N THR A 133 0.70 -9.94 -12.94
CA THR A 133 -0.46 -10.71 -13.40
C THR A 133 -0.88 -10.38 -14.83
N SER A 134 -0.44 -9.24 -15.39
CA SER A 134 -0.81 -8.78 -16.71
C SER A 134 0.31 -8.95 -17.73
N ARG A 135 -0.05 -9.17 -18.98
CA ARG A 135 0.89 -9.20 -20.11
C ARG A 135 0.34 -8.38 -21.25
N VAL A 136 1.21 -7.57 -21.85
CA VAL A 136 0.86 -6.76 -23.04
C VAL A 136 1.14 -7.60 -24.27
N GLY A 137 0.09 -8.24 -24.82
CA GLY A 137 0.17 -9.04 -26.06
C GLY A 137 -0.30 -8.28 -27.29
N LYS A 138 -0.05 -6.96 -27.37
CA LYS A 138 -0.53 -6.08 -28.43
C LYS A 138 0.63 -5.53 -29.25
N LYS A 139 0.42 -5.39 -30.56
CA LYS A 139 1.28 -4.61 -31.45
C LYS A 139 0.73 -3.19 -31.53
N PHE A 140 1.55 -2.22 -31.22
CA PHE A 140 1.20 -0.81 -31.36
C PHE A 140 1.43 -0.35 -32.80
N PRO A 141 0.52 0.46 -33.39
CA PRO A 141 0.68 0.97 -34.72
C PRO A 141 1.90 1.91 -34.84
N SER A 142 2.66 1.78 -35.91
CA SER A 142 3.82 2.66 -36.17
C SER A 142 3.43 4.09 -36.53
N SER A 143 2.14 4.34 -36.74
CA SER A 143 1.60 5.68 -37.06
C SER A 143 1.17 6.48 -35.86
N GLU A 144 1.14 5.87 -34.69
CA GLU A 144 0.74 6.52 -33.42
C GLU A 144 1.96 7.01 -32.64
N PRO A 145 1.86 8.14 -31.92
CA PRO A 145 2.92 8.59 -31.03
C PRO A 145 3.25 7.55 -29.95
N ILE A 146 4.50 7.48 -29.56
CA ILE A 146 4.94 6.56 -28.49
C ILE A 146 4.27 6.90 -27.17
N SER A 147 4.03 8.19 -26.89
CA SER A 147 3.29 8.69 -25.74
C SER A 147 1.92 8.03 -25.57
N ASP A 148 1.20 7.81 -26.68
CA ASP A 148 -0.13 7.19 -26.64
C ASP A 148 -0.04 5.72 -26.26
N SER A 149 0.97 5.01 -26.78
CA SER A 149 1.25 3.63 -26.39
C SER A 149 1.61 3.51 -24.90
N VAL A 150 2.42 4.44 -24.37
CA VAL A 150 2.78 4.49 -22.94
C VAL A 150 1.55 4.73 -22.08
N LYS A 151 0.73 5.72 -22.46
CA LYS A 151 -0.50 6.04 -21.75
C LYS A 151 -1.47 4.84 -21.72
N GLU A 152 -1.65 4.18 -22.89
CA GLU A 152 -2.49 2.99 -22.98
C GLU A 152 -1.99 1.85 -22.07
N ILE A 153 -0.67 1.61 -21.99
CA ILE A 153 -0.09 0.59 -21.14
C ILE A 153 -0.38 0.90 -19.67
N ILE A 154 -0.16 2.14 -19.25
CA ILE A 154 -0.37 2.54 -17.85
C ILE A 154 -1.85 2.44 -17.45
N GLU A 155 -2.74 2.95 -18.29
CA GLU A 155 -4.17 3.02 -17.96
C GLU A 155 -4.88 1.66 -18.12
N LYS A 156 -4.62 0.92 -19.20
CA LYS A 156 -5.40 -0.28 -19.53
C LYS A 156 -4.77 -1.59 -19.08
N TYR A 157 -3.45 -1.66 -18.99
CA TYR A 157 -2.75 -2.90 -18.63
C TYR A 157 -2.24 -2.88 -17.20
N LEU A 158 -1.64 -1.79 -16.75
CA LEU A 158 -1.28 -1.63 -15.34
C LEU A 158 -2.48 -1.26 -14.46
N LEU A 159 -3.58 -0.78 -15.07
CA LEU A 159 -4.78 -0.34 -14.35
C LEU A 159 -4.46 0.66 -13.24
N SER A 160 -3.47 1.52 -13.49
CA SER A 160 -3.09 2.55 -12.54
C SER A 160 -4.20 3.58 -12.39
N GLN A 161 -4.53 3.93 -11.16
CA GLN A 161 -5.50 4.99 -10.86
C GLN A 161 -4.81 6.34 -10.60
N LYS A 162 -3.48 6.38 -10.76
CA LYS A 162 -2.69 7.61 -10.65
C LYS A 162 -2.95 8.51 -11.85
N ASN A 163 -2.81 9.81 -11.63
CA ASN A 163 -2.84 10.77 -12.75
C ASN A 163 -1.65 10.50 -13.68
N VAL A 164 -1.92 10.34 -14.97
CA VAL A 164 -0.91 10.06 -16.00
C VAL A 164 -0.74 11.33 -16.83
N ASP A 165 0.37 12.01 -16.60
CA ASP A 165 0.78 13.19 -17.39
C ASP A 165 1.95 12.78 -18.30
N VAL A 166 1.70 12.79 -19.61
CA VAL A 166 2.66 12.35 -20.63
C VAL A 166 2.69 13.39 -21.73
N ASP A 167 3.85 13.98 -21.95
CA ASP A 167 4.07 14.87 -23.08
C ASP A 167 3.98 14.10 -24.40
N GLU A 168 3.35 14.70 -25.40
CA GLU A 168 3.21 14.10 -26.72
C GLU A 168 4.58 13.96 -27.40
N THR A 169 4.91 12.74 -27.81
CA THR A 169 6.13 12.50 -28.58
C THR A 169 5.94 12.94 -30.04
N GLN A 170 6.93 13.65 -30.60
CA GLN A 170 6.86 14.21 -31.96
C GLN A 170 7.02 13.16 -33.03
N ASN A 171 7.66 12.05 -32.75
CA ASN A 171 7.93 11.00 -33.72
C ASN A 171 7.14 9.72 -33.36
N PRO A 172 6.42 9.13 -34.32
CA PRO A 172 5.93 7.77 -34.20
C PRO A 172 7.09 6.76 -34.21
N TYR A 173 6.80 5.48 -34.02
CA TYR A 173 7.80 4.41 -34.13
C TYR A 173 8.50 4.38 -35.50
#